data_37af503b28c5999d9cfe59e12391a681
#
_entry.id   37af503b28c5999d9cfe59e12391a681
#
_cell.length_a   1.000
_cell.length_b   1.000
_cell.length_c   1.000
_cell.angle_alpha   90.00
_cell.angle_beta   90.00
_cell.angle_gamma   90.00
#
_symmetry.space_group_name_H-M   'P 1'
#
loop_
_entity.id
_entity.type
_entity.pdbx_description
1 polymer ?
#
loop_
_entity_poly.entity_id
_entity_poly.type
_entity_poly.pdbx_seq_one_letter_code
_entity_poly.pdbx_strand_id
1 'polypeptide(L)'
;MPQNIRMLLTLSNLQALRSQVVPSLNSQFENAFSVKLTDESKTIRDVLGQIDARLFQSYTKKSIEKLRDTIQAGIAADDWVPPPGQRPSAAKPYIYEALLTLVLVHSQVSTTASSLTSQVLSFLLEQTSVQLLDAFRKRPRYPLQALMQATLDVEFVAQTLSHYTTDRASELQGQIYQELDSRTDNDARARLQSELPEMRSVLKKLREASKNEFACFKKPKRPGHGTSRTNSGLSGASG
;
A
#
# COMPACT_ATOMS: atom_id res chain seq x y z
N MET A 1 -23.11 14.10 -7.33
CA MET A 1 -21.78 13.72 -6.79
C MET A 1 -21.75 12.21 -6.57
N PRO A 2 -20.76 11.46 -7.08
CA PRO A 2 -20.63 10.03 -6.88
C PRO A 2 -20.55 9.63 -5.39
N GLN A 3 -21.06 8.43 -5.07
CA GLN A 3 -21.15 7.98 -3.67
C GLN A 3 -19.78 7.88 -2.98
N ASN A 4 -18.76 7.35 -3.69
CA ASN A 4 -17.40 7.22 -3.18
C ASN A 4 -16.75 8.58 -2.87
N ILE A 5 -17.00 9.61 -3.68
CA ILE A 5 -16.53 10.98 -3.40
C ILE A 5 -17.18 11.51 -2.12
N ARG A 6 -18.50 11.32 -1.96
CA ARG A 6 -19.20 11.71 -0.73
C ARG A 6 -18.63 11.02 0.49
N MET A 7 -18.37 9.71 0.41
CA MET A 7 -17.75 8.96 1.50
C MET A 7 -16.38 9.50 1.89
N LEU A 8 -15.52 9.80 0.92
CA LEU A 8 -14.19 10.37 1.17
C LEU A 8 -14.25 11.75 1.84
N LEU A 9 -15.13 12.63 1.36
CA LEU A 9 -15.33 13.95 1.98
C LEU A 9 -15.85 13.82 3.41
N THR A 10 -16.80 12.92 3.64
CA THR A 10 -17.31 12.66 4.98
C THR A 10 -16.24 12.10 5.91
N LEU A 11 -15.41 11.14 5.45
CA LEU A 11 -14.28 10.61 6.21
C LEU A 11 -13.28 11.71 6.57
N SER A 12 -12.94 12.57 5.62
CA SER A 12 -12.02 13.69 5.85
C SER A 12 -12.58 14.66 6.89
N ASN A 13 -13.86 14.98 6.80
CA ASN A 13 -14.54 15.85 7.77
C ASN A 13 -14.64 15.20 9.16
N LEU A 14 -14.92 13.90 9.23
CA LEU A 14 -14.92 13.15 10.49
C LEU A 14 -13.54 13.15 11.15
N GLN A 15 -12.49 13.00 10.37
CA GLN A 15 -11.11 13.06 10.88
C GLN A 15 -10.80 14.43 11.47
N ALA A 16 -11.16 15.51 10.80
CA ALA A 16 -11.00 16.88 11.30
C ALA A 16 -11.86 17.13 12.57
N LEU A 17 -13.10 16.65 12.58
CA LEU A 17 -13.99 16.74 13.71
C LEU A 17 -13.42 16.05 14.96
N ARG A 18 -12.90 14.83 14.80
CA ARG A 18 -12.33 14.04 15.89
C ARG A 18 -11.01 14.57 16.42
N SER A 19 -10.14 15.05 15.53
CA SER A 19 -8.76 15.43 15.88
C SER A 19 -8.59 16.89 16.27
N GLN A 20 -9.49 17.77 15.82
CA GLN A 20 -9.35 19.22 16.00
C GLN A 20 -10.59 19.85 16.67
N VAL A 21 -11.76 19.68 16.09
CA VAL A 21 -12.95 20.42 16.51
C VAL A 21 -13.45 19.99 17.88
N VAL A 22 -13.69 18.71 18.09
CA VAL A 22 -14.19 18.18 19.37
C VAL A 22 -13.21 18.42 20.51
N PRO A 23 -11.90 18.13 20.39
CA PRO A 23 -10.93 18.46 21.45
C PRO A 23 -10.89 19.94 21.80
N SER A 24 -10.95 20.82 20.80
CA SER A 24 -10.96 22.28 21.01
C SER A 24 -12.21 22.74 21.76
N LEU A 25 -13.38 22.28 21.34
CA LEU A 25 -14.66 22.61 22.01
C LEU A 25 -14.69 22.10 23.45
N ASN A 26 -14.25 20.87 23.69
CA ASN A 26 -14.18 20.30 25.04
C ASN A 26 -13.26 21.14 25.95
N SER A 27 -12.07 21.50 25.45
CA SER A 27 -11.14 22.33 26.20
C SER A 27 -11.71 23.72 26.54
N GLN A 28 -12.38 24.37 25.58
CA GLN A 28 -13.03 25.66 25.80
C GLN A 28 -14.15 25.55 26.84
N PHE A 29 -14.96 24.51 26.76
CA PHE A 29 -16.06 24.28 27.71
C PHE A 29 -15.51 23.98 29.12
N GLU A 30 -14.53 23.09 29.25
CA GLU A 30 -13.90 22.77 30.54
C GLU A 30 -13.31 24.02 31.20
N ASN A 31 -12.67 24.90 30.42
CA ASN A 31 -12.09 26.12 30.92
C ASN A 31 -13.15 27.13 31.33
N ALA A 32 -14.21 27.29 30.54
CA ALA A 32 -15.28 28.27 30.81
C ALA A 32 -16.10 27.91 32.04
N PHE A 33 -16.37 26.64 32.29
CA PHE A 33 -17.23 26.16 33.36
C PHE A 33 -16.49 25.47 34.51
N SER A 34 -15.14 25.39 34.43
CA SER A 34 -14.29 24.74 35.46
C SER A 34 -14.70 23.28 35.75
N VAL A 35 -15.12 22.55 34.72
CA VAL A 35 -15.55 21.16 34.79
C VAL A 35 -14.59 20.27 33.96
N LYS A 36 -14.68 18.95 34.14
CA LYS A 36 -13.98 17.96 33.34
C LYS A 36 -14.96 17.09 32.56
N LEU A 37 -14.75 16.94 31.25
CA LEU A 37 -15.60 16.17 30.32
C LEU A 37 -14.95 14.83 29.95
N THR A 38 -14.42 14.11 30.93
CA THR A 38 -13.63 12.87 30.65
C THR A 38 -14.49 11.78 30.01
N ASP A 39 -15.65 11.48 30.57
CA ASP A 39 -16.54 10.41 30.10
C ASP A 39 -17.28 10.82 28.83
N GLU A 40 -17.77 12.06 28.77
CA GLU A 40 -18.45 12.63 27.62
C GLU A 40 -17.51 12.70 26.41
N SER A 41 -16.28 13.16 26.60
CA SER A 41 -15.25 13.23 25.57
C SER A 41 -14.89 11.85 25.03
N LYS A 42 -14.81 10.83 25.91
CA LYS A 42 -14.60 9.44 25.51
C LYS A 42 -15.78 8.93 24.69
N THR A 43 -16.99 9.12 25.15
CA THR A 43 -18.21 8.68 24.46
C THR A 43 -18.31 9.28 23.06
N ILE A 44 -18.10 10.59 22.91
CA ILE A 44 -18.11 11.27 21.62
C ILE A 44 -17.04 10.68 20.70
N ARG A 45 -15.82 10.49 21.20
CA ARG A 45 -14.71 9.91 20.42
C ARG A 45 -15.03 8.49 19.95
N ASP A 46 -15.59 7.67 20.81
CA ASP A 46 -15.95 6.29 20.50
C ASP A 46 -17.05 6.21 19.42
N VAL A 47 -18.11 7.04 19.54
CA VAL A 47 -19.18 7.11 18.55
C VAL A 47 -18.67 7.58 17.19
N LEU A 48 -17.90 8.66 17.16
CA LEU A 48 -17.30 9.17 15.92
C LEU A 48 -16.33 8.14 15.30
N GLY A 49 -15.58 7.41 16.14
CA GLY A 49 -14.70 6.33 15.71
C GLY A 49 -15.45 5.17 15.06
N GLN A 50 -16.61 4.80 15.57
CA GLN A 50 -17.46 3.76 14.98
C GLN A 50 -18.03 4.18 13.62
N ILE A 51 -18.46 5.44 13.49
CA ILE A 51 -18.96 5.98 12.22
C ILE A 51 -17.85 5.98 11.18
N ASP A 52 -16.68 6.47 11.56
CA ASP A 52 -15.48 6.50 10.71
C ASP A 52 -15.11 5.09 10.20
N ALA A 53 -15.04 4.11 11.09
CA ALA A 53 -14.71 2.73 10.75
C ALA A 53 -15.71 2.11 9.77
N ARG A 54 -17.01 2.30 9.99
CA ARG A 54 -18.06 1.81 9.08
C ARG A 54 -17.99 2.44 7.70
N LEU A 55 -17.77 3.75 7.66
CA LEU A 55 -17.69 4.49 6.40
C LEU A 55 -16.42 4.12 5.62
N PHE A 56 -15.29 3.98 6.31
CA PHE A 56 -14.03 3.52 5.73
C PHE A 56 -14.17 2.10 5.13
N GLN A 57 -14.80 1.21 5.86
CA GLN A 57 -15.10 -0.15 5.41
C GLN A 57 -15.99 -0.16 4.16
N SER A 58 -17.02 0.69 4.14
CA SER A 58 -17.92 0.83 2.98
C SER A 58 -17.20 1.42 1.76
N TYR A 59 -16.32 2.39 1.97
CA TYR A 59 -15.52 3.00 0.90
C TYR A 59 -14.56 1.98 0.26
N THR A 60 -13.85 1.21 1.06
CA THR A 60 -12.80 0.29 0.59
C THR A 60 -13.35 -1.03 0.04
N LYS A 61 -14.59 -1.38 0.35
CA LYS A 61 -15.21 -2.68 0.03
C LYS A 61 -15.06 -3.09 -1.45
N LYS A 62 -15.45 -2.20 -2.37
CA LYS A 62 -15.40 -2.50 -3.82
C LYS A 62 -13.98 -2.74 -4.32
N SER A 63 -13.01 -1.99 -3.80
CA SER A 63 -11.60 -2.15 -4.15
C SER A 63 -11.06 -3.49 -3.64
N ILE A 64 -11.42 -3.88 -2.42
CA ILE A 64 -11.03 -5.18 -1.84
C ILE A 64 -11.63 -6.33 -2.65
N GLU A 65 -12.92 -6.26 -3.00
CA GLU A 65 -13.59 -7.27 -3.82
C GLU A 65 -12.92 -7.40 -5.19
N LYS A 66 -12.60 -6.29 -5.84
CA LYS A 66 -11.90 -6.31 -7.13
C LYS A 66 -10.49 -6.91 -7.00
N LEU A 67 -9.72 -6.52 -5.99
CA LEU A 67 -8.39 -7.07 -5.72
C LEU A 67 -8.45 -8.58 -5.49
N ARG A 68 -9.41 -9.04 -4.66
CA ARG A 68 -9.64 -10.47 -4.42
C ARG A 68 -9.89 -11.23 -5.73
N ASP A 69 -10.86 -10.78 -6.53
CA ASP A 69 -11.26 -11.46 -7.74
C ASP A 69 -10.12 -11.48 -8.77
N THR A 70 -9.42 -10.37 -8.94
CA THR A 70 -8.25 -10.26 -9.82
C THR A 70 -7.12 -11.21 -9.41
N ILE A 71 -6.76 -11.23 -8.13
CA ILE A 71 -5.66 -12.04 -7.60
C ILE A 71 -6.02 -13.53 -7.67
N GLN A 72 -7.22 -13.90 -7.25
CA GLN A 72 -7.64 -15.31 -7.26
C GLN A 72 -7.70 -15.87 -8.68
N ALA A 73 -8.27 -15.13 -9.63
CA ALA A 73 -8.31 -15.54 -11.03
C ALA A 73 -6.91 -15.63 -11.63
N GLY A 74 -6.02 -14.68 -11.33
CA GLY A 74 -4.67 -14.65 -11.86
C GLY A 74 -3.80 -15.83 -11.41
N ILE A 75 -3.83 -16.18 -10.12
CA ILE A 75 -3.06 -17.29 -9.57
C ILE A 75 -3.65 -18.65 -9.96
N ALA A 76 -4.96 -18.72 -10.18
CA ALA A 76 -5.64 -19.94 -10.65
C ALA A 76 -5.47 -20.20 -12.15
N ALA A 77 -5.01 -19.23 -12.93
CA ALA A 77 -4.82 -19.37 -14.37
C ALA A 77 -3.81 -20.46 -14.73
N ASP A 78 -4.07 -21.22 -15.79
CA ASP A 78 -3.23 -22.35 -16.22
C ASP A 78 -1.83 -21.92 -16.62
N ASP A 79 -1.68 -20.70 -17.14
CA ASP A 79 -0.41 -20.12 -17.57
C ASP A 79 0.35 -19.35 -16.47
N TRP A 80 -0.15 -19.37 -15.24
CA TRP A 80 0.50 -18.69 -14.12
C TRP A 80 1.87 -19.28 -13.80
N VAL A 81 2.00 -20.61 -13.82
CA VAL A 81 3.30 -21.29 -13.64
C VAL A 81 4.08 -21.25 -14.95
N PRO A 82 5.32 -20.72 -14.96
CA PRO A 82 6.18 -20.81 -16.14
C PRO A 82 6.42 -22.26 -16.55
N PRO A 83 6.60 -22.55 -17.85
CA PRO A 83 6.95 -23.89 -18.32
C PRO A 83 8.21 -24.44 -17.65
N PRO A 84 8.33 -25.78 -17.54
CA PRO A 84 9.52 -26.41 -16.98
C PRO A 84 10.82 -25.92 -17.66
N GLY A 85 11.82 -25.57 -16.85
CA GLY A 85 13.10 -25.06 -17.33
C GLY A 85 13.12 -23.57 -17.72
N GLN A 86 11.97 -22.88 -17.71
CA GLN A 86 11.91 -21.45 -17.95
C GLN A 86 11.88 -20.67 -16.63
N ARG A 87 12.63 -19.56 -16.61
CA ARG A 87 12.59 -18.61 -15.50
C ARG A 87 11.49 -17.58 -15.74
N PRO A 88 10.82 -17.08 -14.68
CA PRO A 88 9.89 -15.96 -14.83
C PRO A 88 10.66 -14.72 -15.28
N SER A 89 10.19 -14.08 -16.34
CA SER A 89 10.77 -12.85 -16.90
C SER A 89 9.99 -11.60 -16.54
N ALA A 90 8.80 -11.75 -16.00
CA ALA A 90 7.90 -10.67 -15.60
C ALA A 90 6.98 -11.08 -14.45
N ALA A 91 6.49 -10.10 -13.69
CA ALA A 91 5.31 -10.30 -12.87
C ALA A 91 4.10 -10.60 -13.78
N LYS A 92 3.17 -11.41 -13.29
CA LYS A 92 2.01 -11.80 -14.09
C LYS A 92 1.02 -10.64 -14.28
N PRO A 93 0.21 -10.65 -15.35
CA PRO A 93 -0.70 -9.57 -15.68
C PRO A 93 -1.66 -9.17 -14.54
N TYR A 94 -2.11 -10.12 -13.73
CA TYR A 94 -2.99 -9.84 -12.58
C TYR A 94 -2.36 -8.90 -11.55
N ILE A 95 -1.03 -8.93 -11.40
CA ILE A 95 -0.29 -8.01 -10.52
C ILE A 95 -0.39 -6.57 -11.02
N TYR A 96 -0.21 -6.36 -12.32
CA TYR A 96 -0.36 -5.03 -12.93
C TYR A 96 -1.80 -4.53 -12.81
N GLU A 97 -2.79 -5.41 -13.01
CA GLU A 97 -4.21 -5.06 -12.85
C GLU A 97 -4.54 -4.68 -11.39
N ALA A 98 -4.02 -5.41 -10.42
CA ALA A 98 -4.16 -5.08 -9.00
C ALA A 98 -3.51 -3.72 -8.67
N LEU A 99 -2.29 -3.48 -9.15
CA LEU A 99 -1.59 -2.20 -8.95
C LEU A 99 -2.32 -1.04 -9.65
N LEU A 100 -2.86 -1.22 -10.85
CA LEU A 100 -3.66 -0.20 -11.53
C LEU A 100 -4.95 0.10 -10.77
N THR A 101 -5.58 -0.90 -10.15
CA THR A 101 -6.72 -0.66 -9.25
C THR A 101 -6.32 0.29 -8.11
N LEU A 102 -5.13 0.09 -7.52
CA LEU A 102 -4.61 0.98 -6.47
C LEU A 102 -4.20 2.36 -6.99
N VAL A 103 -3.72 2.47 -8.23
CA VAL A 103 -3.47 3.78 -8.89
C VAL A 103 -4.75 4.59 -9.00
N LEU A 104 -5.86 3.97 -9.41
CA LEU A 104 -7.16 4.63 -9.50
C LEU A 104 -7.66 5.10 -8.14
N VAL A 105 -7.52 4.26 -7.10
CA VAL A 105 -7.86 4.66 -5.72
C VAL A 105 -6.97 5.80 -5.25
N HIS A 106 -5.65 5.71 -5.47
CA HIS A 106 -4.73 6.79 -5.13
C HIS A 106 -5.14 8.11 -5.78
N SER A 107 -5.41 8.11 -7.08
CA SER A 107 -5.87 9.31 -7.81
C SER A 107 -7.13 9.90 -7.19
N GLN A 108 -8.12 9.06 -6.90
CA GLN A 108 -9.37 9.51 -6.30
C GLN A 108 -9.18 10.10 -4.90
N VAL A 109 -8.44 9.41 -4.04
CA VAL A 109 -8.24 9.86 -2.65
C VAL A 109 -7.37 11.10 -2.59
N SER A 110 -6.26 11.13 -3.33
CA SER A 110 -5.32 12.26 -3.31
C SER A 110 -5.92 13.57 -3.83
N THR A 111 -6.88 13.48 -4.77
CA THR A 111 -7.57 14.65 -5.32
C THR A 111 -8.78 15.09 -4.51
N THR A 112 -9.41 14.17 -3.75
CA THR A 112 -10.65 14.46 -3.00
C THR A 112 -10.37 14.74 -1.53
N ALA A 113 -9.49 13.94 -0.90
CA ALA A 113 -9.21 13.96 0.53
C ALA A 113 -7.75 13.51 0.77
N SER A 114 -6.79 14.33 0.36
CA SER A 114 -5.36 14.00 0.33
C SER A 114 -4.79 13.51 1.68
N SER A 115 -5.33 14.00 2.79
CA SER A 115 -4.94 13.58 4.14
C SER A 115 -5.22 12.09 4.42
N LEU A 116 -6.13 11.47 3.68
CA LEU A 116 -6.48 10.04 3.81
C LEU A 116 -5.65 9.12 2.92
N THR A 117 -4.83 9.64 2.02
CA THR A 117 -4.12 8.84 1.02
C THR A 117 -3.27 7.76 1.66
N SER A 118 -2.46 8.09 2.64
CA SER A 118 -1.57 7.14 3.32
C SER A 118 -2.35 6.03 4.02
N GLN A 119 -3.40 6.37 4.75
CA GLN A 119 -4.25 5.43 5.48
C GLN A 119 -4.95 4.45 4.53
N VAL A 120 -5.54 4.96 3.46
CA VAL A 120 -6.27 4.15 2.48
C VAL A 120 -5.32 3.21 1.74
N LEU A 121 -4.20 3.72 1.23
CA LEU A 121 -3.25 2.91 0.47
C LEU A 121 -2.53 1.88 1.34
N SER A 122 -2.15 2.22 2.57
CA SER A 122 -1.58 1.26 3.53
C SER A 122 -2.55 0.13 3.86
N PHE A 123 -3.81 0.46 4.11
CA PHE A 123 -4.85 -0.53 4.35
C PHE A 123 -5.08 -1.45 3.13
N LEU A 124 -5.15 -0.88 1.93
CA LEU A 124 -5.34 -1.68 0.71
C LEU A 124 -4.11 -2.53 0.37
N LEU A 125 -2.89 -2.11 0.73
CA LEU A 125 -1.72 -2.96 0.64
C LEU A 125 -1.82 -4.18 1.57
N GLU A 126 -2.26 -3.98 2.81
CA GLU A 126 -2.53 -5.08 3.74
C GLU A 126 -3.58 -6.04 3.17
N GLN A 127 -4.68 -5.51 2.62
CA GLN A 127 -5.73 -6.32 1.99
C GLN A 127 -5.23 -7.06 0.74
N THR A 128 -4.39 -6.44 -0.08
CA THR A 128 -3.74 -7.09 -1.22
C THR A 128 -2.89 -8.28 -0.74
N SER A 129 -2.13 -8.09 0.32
CA SER A 129 -1.31 -9.15 0.93
C SER A 129 -2.15 -10.30 1.49
N VAL A 130 -3.30 -10.00 2.12
CA VAL A 130 -4.28 -11.03 2.55
C VAL A 130 -4.78 -11.83 1.36
N GLN A 131 -5.15 -11.18 0.27
CA GLN A 131 -5.67 -11.85 -0.92
C GLN A 131 -4.61 -12.72 -1.60
N LEU A 132 -3.37 -12.26 -1.65
CA LEU A 132 -2.23 -13.07 -2.14
C LEU A 132 -2.03 -14.31 -1.27
N LEU A 133 -2.00 -14.15 0.04
CA LEU A 133 -1.85 -15.24 0.99
C LEU A 133 -2.96 -16.29 0.82
N ASP A 134 -4.22 -15.85 0.77
CA ASP A 134 -5.37 -16.74 0.61
C ASP A 134 -5.35 -17.48 -0.74
N ALA A 135 -4.96 -16.80 -1.81
CA ALA A 135 -4.86 -17.41 -3.13
C ALA A 135 -3.72 -18.44 -3.20
N PHE A 136 -2.54 -18.12 -2.63
CA PHE A 136 -1.42 -19.07 -2.60
C PHE A 136 -1.70 -20.31 -1.75
N ARG A 137 -2.48 -20.19 -0.68
CA ARG A 137 -2.92 -21.33 0.14
C ARG A 137 -3.75 -22.36 -0.61
N LYS A 138 -4.37 -21.98 -1.71
CA LYS A 138 -5.20 -22.89 -2.52
C LYS A 138 -4.36 -23.86 -3.36
N ARG A 139 -3.09 -23.56 -3.61
CA ARG A 139 -2.18 -24.46 -4.34
C ARG A 139 -1.53 -25.46 -3.39
N PRO A 140 -1.58 -26.76 -3.70
CA PRO A 140 -1.04 -27.78 -2.80
C PRO A 140 0.49 -27.86 -2.81
N ARG A 141 1.14 -27.51 -3.94
CA ARG A 141 2.59 -27.62 -4.13
C ARG A 141 3.13 -26.47 -5.00
N TYR A 142 4.38 -26.12 -4.72
CA TYR A 142 5.15 -25.11 -5.47
C TYR A 142 6.43 -25.72 -6.02
N PRO A 143 6.42 -26.24 -7.28
CA PRO A 143 7.67 -26.56 -7.97
C PRO A 143 8.48 -25.27 -8.16
N LEU A 144 9.78 -25.41 -8.48
CA LEU A 144 10.72 -24.28 -8.56
C LEU A 144 10.17 -23.09 -9.38
N GLN A 145 9.59 -23.36 -10.57
CA GLN A 145 9.05 -22.30 -11.43
C GLN A 145 7.88 -21.55 -10.78
N ALA A 146 6.98 -22.27 -10.12
CA ALA A 146 5.88 -21.65 -9.38
C ALA A 146 6.38 -20.84 -8.18
N LEU A 147 7.38 -21.35 -7.46
CA LEU A 147 7.98 -20.65 -6.33
C LEU A 147 8.68 -19.37 -6.79
N MET A 148 9.43 -19.40 -7.90
CA MET A 148 10.06 -18.22 -8.49
C MET A 148 9.01 -17.19 -8.94
N GLN A 149 7.94 -17.64 -9.61
CA GLN A 149 6.88 -16.73 -10.06
C GLN A 149 6.17 -16.07 -8.87
N ALA A 150 5.80 -16.85 -7.85
CA ALA A 150 5.17 -16.30 -6.64
C ALA A 150 6.08 -15.27 -5.96
N THR A 151 7.37 -15.58 -5.81
CA THR A 151 8.34 -14.67 -5.21
C THR A 151 8.46 -13.38 -6.01
N LEU A 152 8.54 -13.46 -7.34
CA LEU A 152 8.62 -12.29 -8.22
C LEU A 152 7.36 -11.43 -8.12
N ASP A 153 6.18 -12.04 -8.15
CA ASP A 153 4.89 -11.35 -8.04
C ASP A 153 4.77 -10.60 -6.70
N VAL A 154 5.09 -11.26 -5.59
CA VAL A 154 5.03 -10.67 -4.24
C VAL A 154 6.03 -9.53 -4.07
N GLU A 155 7.29 -9.74 -4.49
CA GLU A 155 8.33 -8.70 -4.39
C GLU A 155 8.03 -7.48 -5.26
N PHE A 156 7.45 -7.67 -6.44
CA PHE A 156 7.08 -6.56 -7.30
C PHE A 156 6.02 -5.66 -6.65
N VAL A 157 4.99 -6.25 -6.02
CA VAL A 157 3.98 -5.50 -5.25
C VAL A 157 4.62 -4.80 -4.06
N ALA A 158 5.37 -5.54 -3.24
CA ALA A 158 5.97 -5.02 -2.01
C ALA A 158 6.92 -3.84 -2.28
N GLN A 159 7.76 -3.94 -3.31
CA GLN A 159 8.69 -2.87 -3.65
C GLN A 159 8.01 -1.67 -4.33
N THR A 160 7.00 -1.92 -5.16
CA THR A 160 6.23 -0.84 -5.81
C THR A 160 5.46 0.00 -4.79
N LEU A 161 4.91 -0.63 -3.75
CA LEU A 161 4.13 0.01 -2.68
C LEU A 161 4.93 0.21 -1.38
N SER A 162 6.26 0.16 -1.43
CA SER A 162 7.13 0.21 -0.22
C SER A 162 6.88 1.43 0.66
N HIS A 163 6.47 2.56 0.08
CA HIS A 163 6.13 3.76 0.84
C HIS A 163 4.91 3.58 1.77
N TYR A 164 4.02 2.64 1.47
CA TYR A 164 2.80 2.37 2.24
C TYR A 164 2.91 1.14 3.14
N THR A 165 4.09 0.54 3.25
CA THR A 165 4.33 -0.65 4.07
C THR A 165 4.07 -0.33 5.54
N THR A 166 3.27 -1.19 6.19
CA THR A 166 3.00 -1.22 7.62
C THR A 166 3.62 -2.46 8.25
N ASP A 167 3.70 -2.52 9.56
CA ASP A 167 4.13 -3.73 10.29
C ASP A 167 3.23 -4.93 9.93
N ARG A 168 1.93 -4.69 9.80
CA ARG A 168 0.96 -5.71 9.40
C ARG A 168 1.21 -6.23 7.97
N ALA A 169 1.50 -5.32 7.01
CA ALA A 169 1.84 -5.71 5.65
C ALA A 169 3.13 -6.54 5.61
N SER A 170 4.15 -6.18 6.38
CA SER A 170 5.40 -6.94 6.50
C SER A 170 5.17 -8.32 7.12
N GLU A 171 4.34 -8.41 8.15
CA GLU A 171 3.95 -9.67 8.78
C GLU A 171 3.23 -10.60 7.78
N LEU A 172 2.27 -10.06 7.02
CA LEU A 172 1.55 -10.80 5.98
C LEU A 172 2.50 -11.29 4.87
N GLN A 173 3.46 -10.48 4.45
CA GLN A 173 4.48 -10.89 3.49
C GLN A 173 5.33 -12.04 4.03
N GLY A 174 5.72 -11.99 5.30
CA GLY A 174 6.40 -13.09 5.98
C GLY A 174 5.56 -14.36 6.01
N GLN A 175 4.28 -14.25 6.28
CA GLN A 175 3.35 -15.40 6.25
C GLN A 175 3.21 -15.98 4.82
N ILE A 176 3.19 -15.15 3.78
CA ILE A 176 3.20 -15.62 2.38
C ILE A 176 4.43 -16.49 2.14
N TYR A 177 5.62 -16.03 2.50
CA TYR A 177 6.85 -16.81 2.30
C TYR A 177 6.88 -18.09 3.11
N GLN A 178 6.39 -18.09 4.34
CA GLN A 178 6.25 -19.31 5.16
C GLN A 178 5.29 -20.31 4.48
N GLU A 179 4.19 -19.84 3.93
CA GLU A 179 3.20 -20.67 3.25
C GLU A 179 3.78 -21.30 1.97
N LEU A 180 4.49 -20.52 1.17
CA LEU A 180 5.19 -21.00 -0.03
C LEU A 180 6.26 -22.04 0.35
N ASP A 181 7.05 -21.75 1.36
CA ASP A 181 8.13 -22.63 1.83
C ASP A 181 7.59 -23.97 2.34
N SER A 182 6.51 -23.97 3.11
CA SER A 182 5.89 -25.18 3.64
C SER A 182 5.36 -26.14 2.58
N ARG A 183 5.13 -25.67 1.35
CA ARG A 183 4.60 -26.44 0.21
C ARG A 183 5.64 -26.69 -0.88
N THR A 184 6.89 -26.36 -0.60
CA THR A 184 8.02 -26.51 -1.51
C THR A 184 8.92 -27.63 -1.01
N ASP A 185 9.41 -28.48 -1.94
CA ASP A 185 10.40 -29.51 -1.58
C ASP A 185 11.80 -28.92 -1.34
N ASN A 186 12.68 -29.69 -0.72
CA ASN A 186 14.02 -29.25 -0.35
C ASN A 186 14.90 -28.92 -1.56
N ASP A 187 14.76 -29.66 -2.68
CA ASP A 187 15.52 -29.40 -3.91
C ASP A 187 15.13 -28.08 -4.53
N ALA A 188 13.83 -27.82 -4.73
CA ALA A 188 13.33 -26.56 -5.25
C ALA A 188 13.72 -25.36 -4.35
N ARG A 189 13.69 -25.55 -3.02
CA ARG A 189 14.11 -24.53 -2.04
C ARG A 189 15.59 -24.19 -2.17
N ALA A 190 16.45 -25.22 -2.27
CA ALA A 190 17.90 -25.05 -2.43
C ALA A 190 18.23 -24.36 -3.76
N ARG A 191 17.55 -24.76 -4.84
CA ARG A 191 17.71 -24.17 -6.17
C ARG A 191 17.24 -22.73 -6.23
N LEU A 192 16.17 -22.36 -5.54
CA LEU A 192 15.72 -20.98 -5.46
C LEU A 192 16.83 -20.04 -4.97
N GLN A 193 17.62 -20.47 -3.98
CA GLN A 193 18.72 -19.64 -3.46
C GLN A 193 19.74 -19.28 -4.54
N SER A 194 20.03 -20.20 -5.45
CA SER A 194 20.94 -19.94 -6.59
C SER A 194 20.32 -19.05 -7.67
N GLU A 195 18.99 -19.00 -7.75
CA GLU A 195 18.26 -18.18 -8.73
C GLU A 195 17.99 -16.73 -8.25
N LEU A 196 18.09 -16.46 -6.94
CA LEU A 196 17.78 -15.14 -6.37
C LEU A 196 18.54 -13.97 -7.02
N PRO A 197 19.83 -14.04 -7.35
CA PRO A 197 20.54 -12.94 -7.99
C PRO A 197 19.92 -12.54 -9.34
N GLU A 198 19.58 -13.52 -10.17
CA GLU A 198 18.93 -13.28 -11.45
C GLU A 198 17.52 -12.72 -11.28
N MET A 199 16.74 -13.26 -10.35
CA MET A 199 15.41 -12.75 -10.03
C MET A 199 15.44 -11.29 -9.56
N ARG A 200 16.44 -10.91 -8.76
CA ARG A 200 16.64 -9.50 -8.36
C ARG A 200 16.93 -8.60 -9.56
N SER A 201 17.72 -9.10 -10.54
CA SER A 201 18.00 -8.37 -11.78
C SER A 201 16.72 -8.17 -12.60
N VAL A 202 15.92 -9.22 -12.76
CA VAL A 202 14.61 -9.16 -13.44
C VAL A 202 13.71 -8.15 -12.75
N LEU A 203 13.56 -8.24 -11.44
CA LEU A 203 12.73 -7.33 -10.63
C LEU A 203 13.15 -5.87 -10.78
N LYS A 204 14.45 -5.58 -10.75
CA LYS A 204 14.97 -4.24 -10.96
C LYS A 204 14.62 -3.69 -12.34
N LYS A 205 14.76 -4.50 -13.40
CA LYS A 205 14.38 -4.12 -14.77
C LYS A 205 12.87 -3.83 -14.89
N LEU A 206 12.03 -4.68 -14.31
CA LEU A 206 10.59 -4.51 -14.30
C LEU A 206 10.16 -3.21 -13.59
N ARG A 207 10.74 -2.93 -12.43
CA ARG A 207 10.47 -1.71 -11.69
C ARG A 207 10.92 -0.46 -12.43
N GLU A 208 12.06 -0.50 -13.11
CA GLU A 208 12.53 0.63 -13.94
C GLU A 208 11.61 0.83 -15.15
N ALA A 209 11.19 -0.25 -15.82
CA ALA A 209 10.26 -0.18 -16.95
C ALA A 209 8.90 0.41 -16.57
N SER A 210 8.39 0.09 -15.39
CA SER A 210 7.07 0.54 -14.91
C SER A 210 7.11 1.79 -14.01
N LYS A 211 8.25 2.44 -13.90
CA LYS A 211 8.44 3.56 -12.94
C LYS A 211 7.51 4.74 -13.14
N ASN A 212 7.10 5.01 -14.38
CA ASN A 212 6.18 6.10 -14.70
C ASN A 212 4.73 5.73 -14.41
N GLU A 213 4.35 4.48 -14.67
CA GLU A 213 3.01 3.95 -14.42
C GLU A 213 2.66 3.99 -12.93
N PHE A 214 3.65 3.68 -12.07
CA PHE A 214 3.48 3.63 -10.62
C PHE A 214 4.16 4.80 -9.88
N ALA A 215 4.40 5.91 -10.58
CA ALA A 215 5.07 7.07 -10.00
C ALA A 215 4.30 7.68 -8.81
N CYS A 216 2.98 7.56 -8.80
CA CYS A 216 2.12 8.08 -7.72
C CYS A 216 2.38 7.41 -6.36
N PHE A 217 2.95 6.20 -6.33
CA PHE A 217 3.27 5.51 -5.09
C PHE A 217 4.61 5.90 -4.47
N LYS A 218 5.42 6.69 -5.16
CA LYS A 218 6.69 7.17 -4.63
C LYS A 218 6.47 8.28 -3.60
N LYS A 219 7.36 8.33 -2.62
CA LYS A 219 7.37 9.44 -1.67
C LYS A 219 7.58 10.76 -2.43
N PRO A 220 6.77 11.82 -2.17
CA PRO A 220 7.01 13.12 -2.76
C PRO A 220 8.42 13.58 -2.42
N LYS A 221 9.19 14.01 -3.42
CA LYS A 221 10.48 14.67 -3.16
C LYS A 221 10.15 15.95 -2.39
N ARG A 222 10.74 16.11 -1.20
CA ARG A 222 10.69 17.40 -0.51
C ARG A 222 11.28 18.44 -1.46
N PRO A 223 10.62 19.61 -1.66
CA PRO A 223 11.25 20.69 -2.39
C PRO A 223 12.55 21.02 -1.66
N GLY A 224 13.66 20.87 -2.36
CA GLY A 224 14.96 21.19 -1.81
C GLY A 224 14.95 22.65 -1.40
N HIS A 225 15.35 22.96 -0.16
CA HIS A 225 15.71 24.32 0.22
C HIS A 225 16.80 24.75 -0.74
N GLY A 226 16.42 25.56 -1.72
CA GLY A 226 17.36 26.28 -2.56
C GLY A 226 18.18 27.18 -1.64
N THR A 227 19.39 26.77 -1.33
CA THR A 227 20.41 27.69 -0.83
C THR A 227 20.71 28.67 -1.94
N SER A 228 20.05 29.83 -1.91
CA SER A 228 20.47 31.00 -2.69
C SER A 228 21.86 31.38 -2.21
N ARG A 229 22.87 30.96 -2.96
CA ARG A 229 24.19 31.58 -2.86
C ARG A 229 24.06 33.00 -3.38
N THR A 230 23.91 33.94 -2.48
CA THR A 230 24.19 35.35 -2.75
C THR A 230 25.68 35.49 -2.99
N ASN A 231 26.06 35.57 -4.25
CA ASN A 231 27.37 36.09 -4.64
C ASN A 231 27.38 37.58 -4.33
N SER A 232 27.92 37.93 -3.18
CA SER A 232 28.39 39.31 -2.93
C SER A 232 29.75 39.47 -3.58
N GLY A 233 29.74 39.95 -4.83
CA GLY A 233 30.94 40.46 -5.47
C GLY A 233 31.35 41.75 -4.78
N LEU A 234 32.47 41.72 -4.10
CA LEU A 234 33.23 42.93 -3.70
C LEU A 234 34.23 43.23 -4.79
N SER A 235 33.88 44.21 -5.60
CA SER A 235 34.84 44.94 -6.41
C SER A 235 35.62 45.87 -5.50
N GLY A 236 36.93 45.61 -5.31
CA GLY A 236 37.85 46.54 -4.73
C GLY A 236 38.62 47.21 -5.86
N ALA A 237 38.41 48.50 -6.01
CA ALA A 237 39.23 49.38 -6.87
C ALA A 237 40.36 49.99 -6.08
N SER A 238 41.45 49.93 -6.64
CA SER A 238 42.60 50.77 -6.65
C SER A 238 43.18 51.73 -5.98
N GLY A 239 44.18 52.11 -6.15
CA GLY A 239 45.05 53.22 -5.84
C GLY A 239 46.43 52.89 -6.22
#